data_770bab50003bb119e3c61785f843fc63
#
_entry.id   770bab50003bb119e3c61785f843fc63
#
_cell.length_a   1.000
_cell.length_b   1.000
_cell.length_c   1.000
_cell.angle_alpha   90.00
_cell.angle_beta   90.00
_cell.angle_gamma   90.00
#
_symmetry.space_group_name_H-M   'P 1'
#
loop_
_entity.id
_entity.type
_entity.pdbx_description
1 polymer ?
#
loop_
_entity_poly.entity_id
_entity_poly.type
_entity_poly.pdbx_seq_one_letter_code
_entity_poly.pdbx_strand_id
1 'polypeptide(L)'
;MKLLLILGLILSQAPSARQVDRRWRPAVFRGITVGKSKRADMLRVLGEPKWSRTTPGEGEEHGTTWNHYEGIGEFPGLTNVPNDSRTGIITRIEFFPNKLSKAQAIAHFGRGYVVTRYAFDPCEHDEDSEPIYESPNGPLVIVEYRARGIAVSVGDKDMVTRISYVDGPIGSAKSSCK
;
A
#
# COMPACT_ATOMS: atom_id res chain seq x y z
N MET A 1 -64.26 8.90 29.86
CA MET A 1 -63.40 8.84 28.69
C MET A 1 -61.97 8.95 29.18
N LYS A 2 -61.19 7.85 29.14
CA LYS A 2 -59.77 7.81 29.51
C LYS A 2 -58.91 7.75 28.21
N LEU A 3 -58.20 8.82 27.97
CA LEU A 3 -57.29 8.94 26.80
C LEU A 3 -55.95 8.26 27.15
N LEU A 4 -55.64 7.13 26.53
CA LEU A 4 -54.33 6.46 26.64
C LEU A 4 -53.37 7.10 25.64
N LEU A 5 -52.37 7.79 26.14
CA LEU A 5 -51.23 8.29 25.36
C LEU A 5 -50.23 7.14 25.21
N ILE A 6 -50.10 6.59 24.00
CA ILE A 6 -49.05 5.62 23.64
C ILE A 6 -47.83 6.42 23.22
N LEU A 7 -46.81 6.45 24.09
CA LEU A 7 -45.52 7.05 23.82
C LEU A 7 -44.67 6.04 23.04
N GLY A 8 -44.60 6.20 21.72
CA GLY A 8 -43.77 5.37 20.86
C GLY A 8 -42.29 5.67 21.07
N LEU A 9 -41.53 4.75 21.67
CA LEU A 9 -40.06 4.78 21.73
C LEU A 9 -39.49 4.48 20.33
N ILE A 10 -39.05 5.51 19.63
CA ILE A 10 -38.26 5.35 18.43
C ILE A 10 -36.83 5.01 18.87
N LEU A 11 -36.49 3.72 18.87
CA LEU A 11 -35.10 3.23 19.02
C LEU A 11 -34.33 3.64 17.79
N SER A 12 -33.59 4.75 17.90
CA SER A 12 -32.62 5.17 16.91
C SER A 12 -31.47 4.13 16.89
N GLN A 13 -31.50 3.21 15.93
CA GLN A 13 -30.38 2.30 15.68
C GLN A 13 -29.21 3.13 15.14
N ALA A 14 -28.26 3.43 16.01
CA ALA A 14 -26.99 3.99 15.61
C ALA A 14 -26.34 3.03 14.59
N PRO A 15 -25.83 3.52 13.44
CA PRO A 15 -25.19 2.68 12.46
C PRO A 15 -24.01 1.98 13.13
N SER A 16 -24.06 0.65 13.19
CA SER A 16 -22.99 -0.19 13.72
C SER A 16 -21.69 0.18 13.02
N ALA A 17 -20.73 0.70 13.78
CA ALA A 17 -19.40 1.01 13.28
C ALA A 17 -18.81 -0.29 12.72
N ARG A 18 -18.74 -0.40 11.38
CA ARG A 18 -18.14 -1.56 10.69
C ARG A 18 -16.74 -1.75 11.24
N GLN A 19 -16.52 -2.85 11.93
CA GLN A 19 -15.23 -3.21 12.49
C GLN A 19 -14.23 -3.33 11.33
N VAL A 20 -13.21 -2.48 11.33
CA VAL A 20 -12.17 -2.49 10.28
C VAL A 20 -11.37 -3.78 10.43
N ASP A 21 -11.33 -4.62 9.40
CA ASP A 21 -10.46 -5.81 9.39
C ASP A 21 -9.00 -5.34 9.39
N ARG A 22 -8.30 -5.60 10.50
CA ARG A 22 -6.90 -5.18 10.70
C ARG A 22 -5.89 -6.18 10.17
N ARG A 23 -6.34 -7.32 9.66
CA ARG A 23 -5.46 -8.34 9.09
C ARG A 23 -5.05 -7.96 7.68
N TRP A 24 -3.78 -8.13 7.37
CA TRP A 24 -3.28 -7.99 6.02
C TRP A 24 -3.71 -9.18 5.16
N ARG A 25 -4.07 -8.88 3.92
CA ARG A 25 -4.32 -9.86 2.87
C ARG A 25 -3.50 -9.48 1.65
N PRO A 26 -3.00 -10.46 0.87
CA PRO A 26 -2.31 -10.18 -0.38
C PRO A 26 -3.18 -9.32 -1.31
N ALA A 27 -2.59 -8.29 -1.88
CA ALA A 27 -3.27 -7.44 -2.83
C ALA A 27 -3.52 -8.17 -4.15
N VAL A 28 -4.61 -7.78 -4.81
CA VAL A 28 -4.94 -8.22 -6.16
C VAL A 28 -5.12 -7.00 -7.07
N PHE A 29 -4.34 -6.93 -8.15
CA PHE A 29 -4.46 -5.91 -9.17
C PHE A 29 -4.65 -6.56 -10.53
N ARG A 30 -5.82 -6.32 -11.17
CA ARG A 30 -6.18 -6.92 -12.49
C ARG A 30 -5.96 -8.44 -12.57
N GLY A 31 -6.20 -9.17 -11.45
CA GLY A 31 -5.99 -10.61 -11.38
C GLY A 31 -4.56 -11.04 -11.00
N ILE A 32 -3.62 -10.13 -10.91
CA ILE A 32 -2.27 -10.38 -10.37
C ILE A 32 -2.36 -10.36 -8.85
N THR A 33 -2.08 -11.48 -8.19
CA THR A 33 -2.01 -11.57 -6.72
C THR A 33 -0.56 -11.44 -6.30
N VAL A 34 -0.26 -10.39 -5.53
CA VAL A 34 1.08 -10.15 -4.98
C VAL A 34 1.48 -11.32 -4.07
N GLY A 35 2.75 -11.71 -4.10
CA GLY A 35 3.27 -12.86 -3.37
C GLY A 35 2.91 -14.23 -3.97
N LYS A 36 2.12 -14.28 -5.07
CA LYS A 36 1.70 -15.55 -5.70
C LYS A 36 1.86 -15.59 -7.21
N SER A 37 1.39 -14.54 -7.90
CA SER A 37 1.49 -14.44 -9.37
C SER A 37 2.92 -14.31 -9.81
N LYS A 38 3.23 -14.84 -10.99
CA LYS A 38 4.56 -14.82 -11.59
C LYS A 38 4.67 -13.75 -12.68
N ARG A 39 5.90 -13.47 -13.10
CA ARG A 39 6.21 -12.56 -14.22
C ARG A 39 5.40 -12.90 -15.49
N ALA A 40 5.20 -14.18 -15.79
CA ALA A 40 4.39 -14.59 -16.94
C ALA A 40 2.92 -14.13 -16.84
N ASP A 41 2.32 -14.17 -15.63
CA ASP A 41 0.97 -13.65 -15.41
C ASP A 41 0.91 -12.14 -15.59
N MET A 42 1.94 -11.44 -15.10
CA MET A 42 2.08 -10.00 -15.27
C MET A 42 2.14 -9.63 -16.77
N LEU A 43 2.99 -10.28 -17.55
CA LEU A 43 3.12 -10.01 -18.97
C LEU A 43 1.81 -10.29 -19.74
N ARG A 44 1.10 -11.36 -19.39
CA ARG A 44 -0.19 -11.70 -20.00
C ARG A 44 -1.26 -10.63 -19.71
N VAL A 45 -1.25 -10.01 -18.53
CA VAL A 45 -2.29 -9.07 -18.08
C VAL A 45 -1.94 -7.62 -18.40
N LEU A 46 -0.67 -7.22 -18.21
CA LEU A 46 -0.22 -5.84 -18.37
C LEU A 46 0.51 -5.59 -19.69
N GLY A 47 0.89 -6.66 -20.41
CA GLY A 47 1.74 -6.57 -21.60
C GLY A 47 3.23 -6.44 -21.26
N GLU A 48 4.03 -6.13 -22.26
CA GLU A 48 5.47 -5.91 -22.08
C GLU A 48 5.74 -4.60 -21.33
N PRO A 49 6.67 -4.59 -20.37
CA PRO A 49 7.10 -3.35 -19.71
C PRO A 49 7.87 -2.45 -20.68
N LYS A 50 7.86 -1.15 -20.43
CA LYS A 50 8.65 -0.18 -21.17
C LYS A 50 10.14 -0.50 -21.09
N TRP A 51 10.59 -0.94 -19.92
CA TRP A 51 11.91 -1.50 -19.70
C TRP A 51 11.90 -2.42 -18.48
N SER A 52 12.90 -3.31 -18.43
CA SER A 52 13.17 -4.16 -17.26
C SER A 52 14.64 -4.11 -16.91
N ARG A 53 14.94 -4.14 -15.62
CA ARG A 53 16.30 -4.20 -15.09
C ARG A 53 16.36 -5.18 -13.94
N THR A 54 17.36 -6.05 -13.92
CA THR A 54 17.64 -6.93 -12.79
C THR A 54 18.77 -6.36 -11.96
N THR A 55 18.53 -6.19 -10.66
CA THR A 55 19.56 -5.91 -9.66
C THR A 55 19.92 -7.23 -8.99
N PRO A 56 21.21 -7.57 -8.86
CA PRO A 56 21.63 -8.77 -8.12
C PRO A 56 21.22 -8.63 -6.64
N GLY A 57 20.97 -9.74 -5.98
CA GLY A 57 20.86 -9.79 -4.52
C GLY A 57 22.25 -9.75 -3.89
N GLU A 58 22.31 -9.45 -2.61
CA GLU A 58 23.52 -9.52 -1.80
C GLU A 58 23.58 -10.86 -1.06
N GLY A 59 24.75 -11.49 -1.05
CA GLY A 59 24.96 -12.78 -0.38
C GLY A 59 24.05 -13.89 -0.93
N GLU A 60 23.27 -14.52 -0.06
CA GLU A 60 22.30 -15.58 -0.41
C GLU A 60 20.94 -15.03 -0.88
N GLU A 61 20.72 -13.74 -0.81
CA GLU A 61 19.47 -13.12 -1.24
C GLU A 61 19.30 -13.15 -2.76
N HIS A 62 18.08 -13.33 -3.19
CA HIS A 62 17.76 -13.34 -4.61
C HIS A 62 17.64 -11.89 -5.11
N GLY A 63 18.17 -11.66 -6.29
CA GLY A 63 18.03 -10.37 -6.95
C GLY A 63 16.58 -10.02 -7.27
N THR A 64 16.33 -8.76 -7.61
CA THR A 64 15.03 -8.25 -8.01
C THR A 64 15.03 -7.84 -9.46
N THR A 65 14.07 -8.31 -10.24
CA THR A 65 13.79 -7.78 -11.58
C THR A 65 12.70 -6.71 -11.47
N TRP A 66 13.07 -5.48 -11.80
CA TRP A 66 12.19 -4.32 -11.86
C TRP A 66 11.58 -4.19 -13.25
N ASN A 67 10.24 -4.22 -13.35
CA ASN A 67 9.52 -4.02 -14.59
C ASN A 67 8.79 -2.68 -14.52
N HIS A 68 9.11 -1.80 -15.45
CA HIS A 68 8.62 -0.43 -15.47
C HIS A 68 7.54 -0.24 -16.52
N TYR A 69 6.44 0.35 -16.11
CA TYR A 69 5.27 0.65 -16.95
C TYR A 69 4.89 2.12 -16.84
N GLU A 70 4.23 2.62 -17.88
CA GLU A 70 3.58 3.92 -17.89
C GLU A 70 2.09 3.75 -18.20
N GLY A 71 1.24 4.51 -17.51
CA GLY A 71 -0.19 4.60 -17.83
C GLY A 71 -1.04 3.35 -17.55
N ILE A 72 -0.52 2.35 -16.83
CA ILE A 72 -1.30 1.14 -16.49
C ILE A 72 -2.09 1.28 -15.19
N GLY A 73 -1.76 2.26 -14.35
CA GLY A 73 -2.42 2.49 -13.07
C GLY A 73 -3.78 3.17 -13.23
N GLU A 74 -4.52 3.22 -12.12
CA GLU A 74 -5.77 3.96 -12.01
C GLU A 74 -5.54 5.47 -11.92
N PHE A 75 -4.30 5.87 -11.66
CA PHE A 75 -3.85 7.25 -11.60
C PHE A 75 -2.71 7.48 -12.59
N PRO A 76 -2.66 8.66 -13.25
CA PRO A 76 -1.55 9.02 -14.12
C PRO A 76 -0.22 9.01 -13.35
N GLY A 77 0.79 8.35 -13.90
CA GLY A 77 2.10 8.26 -13.31
C GLY A 77 2.86 7.01 -13.72
N LEU A 78 3.96 6.76 -13.04
CA LEU A 78 4.81 5.60 -13.25
C LEU A 78 4.30 4.40 -12.45
N THR A 79 4.62 3.21 -12.91
CA THR A 79 4.33 1.97 -12.19
C THR A 79 5.54 1.05 -12.23
N ASN A 80 5.95 0.55 -11.08
CA ASN A 80 6.95 -0.48 -10.95
C ASN A 80 6.31 -1.79 -10.49
N VAL A 81 6.69 -2.89 -11.12
CA VAL A 81 6.24 -4.24 -10.76
C VAL A 81 7.49 -5.12 -10.56
N PRO A 82 8.12 -5.05 -9.38
CA PRO A 82 9.24 -5.91 -9.06
C PRO A 82 8.80 -7.37 -8.88
N ASN A 83 9.66 -8.27 -9.35
CA ASN A 83 9.55 -9.70 -9.07
C ASN A 83 10.90 -10.25 -8.62
N ASP A 84 10.85 -11.28 -7.80
CA ASP A 84 12.02 -12.08 -7.46
C ASP A 84 12.66 -12.62 -8.74
N SER A 85 13.97 -12.43 -8.93
CA SER A 85 14.65 -12.73 -10.19
C SER A 85 14.75 -14.23 -10.47
N ARG A 86 14.73 -15.08 -9.42
CA ARG A 86 14.86 -16.54 -9.54
C ARG A 86 13.50 -17.20 -9.72
N THR A 87 12.52 -16.85 -8.89
CA THR A 87 11.21 -17.51 -8.88
C THR A 87 10.23 -16.84 -9.84
N GLY A 88 10.48 -15.59 -10.20
CA GLY A 88 9.58 -14.74 -10.98
C GLY A 88 8.35 -14.25 -10.20
N ILE A 89 8.24 -14.55 -8.90
CA ILE A 89 7.09 -14.15 -8.08
C ILE A 89 7.05 -12.63 -7.95
N ILE A 90 5.89 -12.02 -8.24
CA ILE A 90 5.65 -10.60 -8.06
C ILE A 90 5.64 -10.27 -6.57
N THR A 91 6.56 -9.43 -6.13
CA THR A 91 6.74 -9.08 -4.72
C THR A 91 5.89 -7.89 -4.29
N ARG A 92 5.59 -6.97 -5.21
CA ARG A 92 4.70 -5.82 -5.00
C ARG A 92 4.33 -5.18 -6.33
N ILE A 93 3.37 -4.24 -6.30
CA ILE A 93 3.09 -3.34 -7.42
C ILE A 93 3.04 -1.93 -6.85
N GLU A 94 3.83 -1.02 -7.41
CA GLU A 94 3.97 0.34 -6.91
C GLU A 94 3.56 1.35 -7.97
N PHE A 95 2.62 2.22 -7.62
CA PHE A 95 2.19 3.35 -8.44
C PHE A 95 2.74 4.64 -7.85
N PHE A 96 3.31 5.49 -8.71
CA PHE A 96 3.83 6.81 -8.35
C PHE A 96 2.98 7.88 -9.05
N PRO A 97 1.86 8.29 -8.44
CA PRO A 97 0.94 9.22 -9.08
C PRO A 97 1.56 10.62 -9.19
N ASN A 98 1.38 11.27 -10.34
CA ASN A 98 1.94 12.61 -10.58
C ASN A 98 1.28 13.70 -9.72
N LYS A 99 -0.04 13.60 -9.51
CA LYS A 99 -0.83 14.56 -8.74
C LYS A 99 -2.01 13.83 -8.12
N LEU A 100 -1.87 13.42 -6.88
CA LEU A 100 -2.95 12.77 -6.13
C LEU A 100 -2.88 13.23 -4.69
N SER A 101 -3.95 13.78 -4.15
CA SER A 101 -4.04 14.08 -2.74
C SER A 101 -4.50 12.85 -1.93
N LYS A 102 -4.15 12.83 -0.65
CA LYS A 102 -4.64 11.83 0.31
C LYS A 102 -6.17 11.74 0.31
N ALA A 103 -6.86 12.89 0.25
CA ALA A 103 -8.31 12.93 0.23
C ALA A 103 -8.88 12.23 -1.02
N GLN A 104 -8.28 12.47 -2.20
CA GLN A 104 -8.67 11.80 -3.45
C GLN A 104 -8.40 10.29 -3.39
N ALA A 105 -7.25 9.87 -2.84
CA ALA A 105 -6.95 8.45 -2.65
C ALA A 105 -7.96 7.79 -1.71
N ILE A 106 -8.30 8.44 -0.58
CA ILE A 106 -9.33 7.94 0.34
C ILE A 106 -10.71 7.89 -0.33
N ALA A 107 -11.07 8.88 -1.13
CA ALA A 107 -12.33 8.87 -1.87
C ALA A 107 -12.39 7.70 -2.86
N HIS A 108 -11.28 7.41 -3.55
CA HIS A 108 -11.15 6.31 -4.51
C HIS A 108 -11.19 4.93 -3.84
N PHE A 109 -10.35 4.70 -2.85
CA PHE A 109 -10.27 3.40 -2.16
C PHE A 109 -11.38 3.21 -1.12
N GLY A 110 -12.07 4.26 -0.72
CA GLY A 110 -13.19 4.22 0.20
C GLY A 110 -12.79 4.14 1.67
N ARG A 111 -13.75 3.70 2.50
CA ARG A 111 -13.57 3.55 3.95
C ARG A 111 -12.95 2.20 4.28
N GLY A 112 -12.50 2.02 5.54
CA GLY A 112 -11.95 0.75 6.02
C GLY A 112 -10.43 0.73 6.05
N TYR A 113 -9.81 1.90 6.16
CA TYR A 113 -8.38 2.08 6.33
C TYR A 113 -7.96 2.31 7.77
N VAL A 114 -6.68 2.11 8.04
CA VAL A 114 -5.98 2.52 9.26
C VAL A 114 -4.91 3.52 8.86
N VAL A 115 -4.70 4.56 9.65
CA VAL A 115 -3.58 5.48 9.46
C VAL A 115 -2.46 5.07 10.40
N THR A 116 -1.33 4.68 9.84
CA THR A 116 -0.12 4.33 10.57
C THR A 116 0.91 5.44 10.38
N ARG A 117 1.59 5.81 11.46
CA ARG A 117 2.70 6.75 11.44
C ARG A 117 3.94 5.99 11.86
N TYR A 118 4.88 5.87 10.95
CA TYR A 118 6.19 5.28 11.24
C TYR A 118 7.11 6.41 11.69
N ALA A 119 7.58 6.32 12.92
CA ALA A 119 8.62 7.22 13.39
C ALA A 119 9.94 6.90 12.67
N PHE A 120 10.76 7.92 12.49
CA PHE A 120 12.14 7.73 12.08
C PHE A 120 12.85 6.78 13.06
N ASP A 121 13.50 5.74 12.58
CA ASP A 121 14.32 4.84 13.38
C ASP A 121 15.78 5.28 13.28
N PRO A 122 16.34 5.93 14.33
CA PRO A 122 17.72 6.40 14.32
C PRO A 122 18.76 5.27 14.30
N CYS A 123 18.32 4.00 14.40
CA CYS A 123 19.22 2.85 14.39
C CYS A 123 19.43 2.22 13.03
N GLU A 124 18.69 2.63 12.02
CA GLU A 124 18.94 2.24 10.62
C GLU A 124 20.05 3.08 9.94
N HIS A 125 20.78 3.91 10.71
CA HIS A 125 21.96 4.61 10.21
C HIS A 125 23.19 3.69 10.21
N ASP A 126 23.31 2.88 9.19
CA ASP A 126 24.62 2.60 8.64
C ASP A 126 25.03 3.81 7.79
N GLU A 127 26.24 4.31 7.97
CA GLU A 127 26.74 5.55 7.34
C GLU A 127 26.64 5.55 5.79
N ASP A 128 26.36 4.41 5.18
CA ASP A 128 26.20 4.21 3.74
C ASP A 128 24.75 3.96 3.27
N SER A 129 23.77 3.88 4.17
CA SER A 129 22.38 3.68 3.76
C SER A 129 21.64 5.01 3.81
N GLU A 130 21.27 5.53 2.64
CA GLU A 130 20.27 6.61 2.58
C GLU A 130 18.98 6.08 3.24
N PRO A 131 18.44 6.80 4.26
CA PRO A 131 17.25 6.36 4.95
C PRO A 131 16.08 6.24 3.98
N ILE A 132 15.60 5.02 3.80
CA ILE A 132 14.50 4.68 2.88
C ILE A 132 13.20 5.43 3.25
N TYR A 133 13.16 6.07 4.42
CA TYR A 133 11.97 6.69 5.01
C TYR A 133 12.17 8.12 5.52
N GLU A 134 13.19 8.83 5.08
CA GLU A 134 13.28 10.25 5.38
C GLU A 134 12.19 11.03 4.64
N SER A 135 11.19 11.43 5.39
CA SER A 135 10.53 12.69 5.11
C SER A 135 11.28 13.76 5.89
N PRO A 136 11.90 14.77 5.25
CA PRO A 136 12.56 15.87 5.96
C PRO A 136 11.60 16.64 6.88
N ASN A 137 10.31 16.35 6.84
CA ASN A 137 9.23 17.03 7.52
C ASN A 137 8.49 16.19 8.57
N GLY A 138 9.02 15.03 8.97
CA GLY A 138 8.40 14.24 10.04
C GLY A 138 8.12 12.77 9.71
N PRO A 139 7.31 12.08 10.51
CA PRO A 139 7.07 10.65 10.37
C PRO A 139 6.37 10.33 9.05
N LEU A 140 6.74 9.19 8.45
CA LEU A 140 6.05 8.65 7.28
C LEU A 140 4.60 8.31 7.64
N VAL A 141 3.66 8.91 6.94
CA VAL A 141 2.23 8.66 7.12
C VAL A 141 1.76 7.69 6.04
N ILE A 142 1.18 6.57 6.47
CA ILE A 142 0.64 5.55 5.57
C ILE A 142 -0.84 5.32 5.86
N VAL A 143 -1.66 5.38 4.82
CA VAL A 143 -3.07 4.98 4.86
C VAL A 143 -3.16 3.54 4.39
N GLU A 144 -3.46 2.61 5.29
CA GLU A 144 -3.41 1.17 5.06
C GLU A 144 -4.80 0.56 4.91
N TYR A 145 -5.08 0.00 3.76
CA TYR A 145 -6.26 -0.83 3.47
C TYR A 145 -5.87 -2.32 3.63
N ARG A 146 -5.60 -2.74 4.85
CA ARG A 146 -5.01 -4.05 5.19
C ARG A 146 -5.77 -5.23 4.58
N ALA A 147 -7.10 -5.22 4.63
CA ALA A 147 -7.93 -6.26 4.04
C ALA A 147 -7.84 -6.36 2.50
N ARG A 148 -7.22 -5.37 1.85
CA ARG A 148 -7.00 -5.29 0.41
C ARG A 148 -5.53 -5.35 0.01
N GLY A 149 -4.62 -5.37 0.98
CA GLY A 149 -3.18 -5.33 0.76
C GLY A 149 -2.69 -4.03 0.12
N ILE A 150 -3.36 -2.89 0.39
CA ILE A 150 -3.01 -1.60 -0.22
C ILE A 150 -2.49 -0.66 0.85
N ALA A 151 -1.35 -0.03 0.57
CA ALA A 151 -0.75 1.00 1.39
C ALA A 151 -0.52 2.27 0.57
N VAL A 152 -1.00 3.40 1.06
CA VAL A 152 -0.87 4.72 0.43
C VAL A 152 0.07 5.56 1.25
N SER A 153 1.28 5.80 0.74
CA SER A 153 2.28 6.67 1.36
C SER A 153 1.93 8.13 1.08
N VAL A 154 1.91 8.93 2.13
CA VAL A 154 1.54 10.35 2.08
C VAL A 154 2.74 11.17 2.51
N GLY A 155 3.21 12.01 1.62
CA GLY A 155 4.28 12.97 1.84
C GLY A 155 3.75 14.36 2.22
N ASP A 156 4.53 15.36 1.89
CA ASP A 156 4.25 16.76 2.21
C ASP A 156 2.93 17.24 1.60
N LYS A 157 2.29 18.18 2.30
CA LYS A 157 1.03 18.82 1.87
C LYS A 157 -0.09 17.83 1.59
N ASP A 158 -0.10 16.68 2.30
CA ASP A 158 -1.07 15.59 2.10
C ASP A 158 -1.09 15.05 0.64
N MET A 159 0.05 15.10 -0.05
CA MET A 159 0.19 14.51 -1.38
C MET A 159 0.60 13.04 -1.28
N VAL A 160 -0.01 12.21 -2.10
CA VAL A 160 0.37 10.80 -2.22
C VAL A 160 1.66 10.69 -3.01
N THR A 161 2.68 10.08 -2.41
CA THR A 161 3.97 9.82 -3.06
C THR A 161 3.99 8.44 -3.71
N ARG A 162 3.30 7.46 -3.11
CA ARG A 162 3.27 6.09 -3.62
C ARG A 162 2.01 5.35 -3.17
N ILE A 163 1.50 4.47 -4.02
CA ILE A 163 0.48 3.48 -3.70
C ILE A 163 1.09 2.11 -3.92
N SER A 164 1.20 1.31 -2.86
CA SER A 164 1.79 -0.02 -2.90
C SER A 164 0.72 -1.09 -2.72
N TYR A 165 0.68 -2.04 -3.63
CA TYR A 165 -0.04 -3.29 -3.53
C TYR A 165 0.94 -4.33 -3.00
N VAL A 166 0.64 -4.93 -1.86
CA VAL A 166 1.56 -5.77 -1.09
C VAL A 166 0.85 -7.02 -0.56
N ASP A 167 1.62 -7.98 -0.09
CA ASP A 167 1.12 -9.20 0.56
C ASP A 167 1.13 -9.12 2.10
N GLY A 168 1.73 -8.06 2.66
CA GLY A 168 1.86 -7.81 4.08
C GLY A 168 2.14 -6.35 4.42
N PRO A 169 2.47 -6.02 5.65
CA PRO A 169 2.84 -4.67 6.07
C PRO A 169 4.13 -4.22 5.38
N ILE A 170 4.20 -2.94 4.97
CA ILE A 170 5.36 -2.37 4.27
C ILE A 170 6.45 -1.84 5.21
N GLY A 171 6.29 -2.00 6.49
CA GLY A 171 7.28 -1.58 7.48
C GLY A 171 7.03 -2.19 8.84
N SER A 172 8.01 -2.09 9.72
CA SER A 172 7.89 -2.47 11.13
C SER A 172 7.57 -1.22 11.95
N ALA A 173 6.58 -1.31 12.84
CA ALA A 173 6.32 -0.28 13.84
C ALA A 173 7.26 -0.40 15.06
N LYS A 174 8.16 -1.37 15.06
CA LYS A 174 9.12 -1.59 16.13
C LYS A 174 10.48 -1.09 15.69
N SER A 175 11.09 -0.25 16.54
CA SER A 175 12.50 0.08 16.42
C SER A 175 13.33 -1.21 16.45
N SER A 176 14.26 -1.35 15.53
CA SER A 176 15.24 -2.44 15.52
C SER A 176 16.35 -2.21 16.55
N CYS A 177 16.39 -1.04 17.18
CA CYS A 177 17.33 -0.74 18.25
C CYS A 177 17.09 -1.65 19.46
N LYS A 178 18.05 -2.45 19.78
CA LYS A 178 18.19 -3.18 21.06
C LYS A 178 19.16 -2.46 21.98
#